data_15ed9fae27ffb5b78fa4e1bb60e353fb
#
_entry.id   15ed9fae27ffb5b78fa4e1bb60e353fb
#
_cell.length_a   1.000
_cell.length_b   1.000
_cell.length_c   1.000
_cell.angle_alpha   90.00
_cell.angle_beta   90.00
_cell.angle_gamma   90.00
#
_symmetry.space_group_name_H-M   'P 1'
#
loop_
_entity.id
_entity.type
_entity.pdbx_description
1 polymer ?
#
loop_
_entity_poly.entity_id
_entity_poly.type
_entity_poly.pdbx_seq_one_letter_code
_entity_poly.pdbx_strand_id
1 'polypeptide(L)'
;MSGTHSQNATRYAAYLQLPELLSLQQPRASGPEHDELLFIVIHQTYELWFKTLLHELSRAAELLHVGRSHDAVATLGRIRTIFKTLVSQVDILETMTPLQFGTFRDRLDAASGFQSAQFRELEIVLGRRDDAALASFLPGSPEHDRLSVALTRPHLWQHTLTYLALRSNSSALEEADSAAVRDVVLNAYRNDPEAALVLERLVDIDEGLQEWRYRHVKMVERTIGRKHGTGGSSGAEYLTSTLFRPVFPELWNVRNDF
;
A
#
# COMPACT_ATOMS: atom_id res chain seq x y z
N MET A 1 -45.95 6.66 -31.19
CA MET A 1 -45.53 6.08 -29.89
C MET A 1 -44.07 6.42 -29.66
N SER A 2 -43.79 7.55 -29.07
CA SER A 2 -42.46 8.05 -28.77
C SER A 2 -42.01 7.46 -27.43
N GLY A 3 -40.99 6.60 -27.52
CA GLY A 3 -40.39 5.95 -26.35
C GLY A 3 -39.70 6.96 -25.47
N THR A 4 -40.17 7.11 -24.26
CA THR A 4 -39.51 7.76 -23.12
C THR A 4 -38.40 6.84 -22.61
N HIS A 5 -37.23 6.83 -23.27
CA HIS A 5 -36.03 6.23 -22.73
C HIS A 5 -35.03 7.31 -22.39
N SER A 6 -34.52 7.24 -21.16
CA SER A 6 -33.35 7.94 -20.63
C SER A 6 -33.59 9.29 -19.94
N GLN A 7 -34.21 9.28 -18.75
CA GLN A 7 -34.13 10.42 -17.82
C GLN A 7 -33.23 10.15 -16.58
N ASN A 8 -32.46 9.06 -16.53
CA ASN A 8 -31.59 8.75 -15.38
C ASN A 8 -30.16 8.36 -15.77
N ALA A 9 -29.60 8.92 -16.85
CA ALA A 9 -28.19 8.77 -17.11
C ALA A 9 -27.38 9.63 -16.12
N THR A 10 -26.67 8.98 -15.20
CA THR A 10 -25.78 9.66 -14.25
C THR A 10 -24.71 10.44 -15.01
N ARG A 11 -24.61 11.75 -14.78
CA ARG A 11 -23.59 12.59 -15.42
C ARG A 11 -22.24 12.32 -14.77
N TYR A 12 -21.14 12.42 -15.53
CA TYR A 12 -19.76 12.19 -15.09
C TYR A 12 -19.42 12.89 -13.77
N ALA A 13 -19.68 14.20 -13.67
CA ALA A 13 -19.39 14.97 -12.47
C ALA A 13 -20.17 14.50 -11.24
N ALA A 14 -21.45 14.13 -11.43
CA ALA A 14 -22.29 13.62 -10.34
C ALA A 14 -21.88 12.20 -9.90
N TYR A 15 -21.51 11.34 -10.85
CA TYR A 15 -21.03 9.99 -10.54
C TYR A 15 -19.74 10.01 -9.72
N LEU A 16 -18.82 10.90 -10.07
CA LEU A 16 -17.52 11.04 -9.39
C LEU A 16 -17.57 12.02 -8.20
N GLN A 17 -18.71 12.66 -7.94
CA GLN A 17 -18.86 13.69 -6.90
C GLN A 17 -17.75 14.77 -7.01
N LEU A 18 -17.51 15.23 -8.26
CA LEU A 18 -16.38 16.14 -8.53
C LEU A 18 -16.48 17.49 -7.79
N PRO A 19 -17.67 18.13 -7.64
CA PRO A 19 -17.75 19.37 -6.86
C PRO A 19 -17.28 19.19 -5.44
N GLU A 20 -17.65 18.10 -4.77
CA GLU A 20 -17.25 17.76 -3.41
C GLU A 20 -15.78 17.43 -3.35
N LEU A 21 -15.30 16.53 -4.23
CA LEU A 21 -13.89 16.11 -4.29
C LEU A 21 -12.95 17.30 -4.48
N LEU A 22 -13.28 18.19 -5.42
CA LEU A 22 -12.44 19.34 -5.76
C LEU A 22 -12.60 20.53 -4.77
N SER A 23 -13.45 20.39 -3.76
CA SER A 23 -13.58 21.36 -2.67
C SER A 23 -12.77 20.97 -1.41
N LEU A 24 -12.19 19.77 -1.38
CA LEU A 24 -11.45 19.24 -0.22
C LEU A 24 -10.01 19.77 -0.11
N GLN A 25 -9.49 20.44 -1.13
CA GLN A 25 -8.15 21.03 -1.13
C GLN A 25 -8.18 22.41 -0.48
N GLN A 26 -8.02 22.45 0.85
CA GLN A 26 -8.11 23.69 1.64
C GLN A 26 -6.76 24.04 2.29
N PRO A 27 -5.95 24.90 1.67
CA PRO A 27 -4.73 25.41 2.28
C PRO A 27 -4.99 26.13 3.61
N ARG A 28 -4.11 25.95 4.57
CA ARG A 28 -4.19 26.60 5.89
C ARG A 28 -3.36 27.87 5.99
N ALA A 29 -2.47 28.09 5.03
CA ALA A 29 -1.64 29.27 5.00
C ALA A 29 -2.50 30.54 4.79
N SER A 30 -2.35 31.49 5.68
CA SER A 30 -2.88 32.85 5.49
C SER A 30 -1.97 33.63 4.54
N GLY A 31 -2.18 33.48 3.25
CA GLY A 31 -1.36 34.00 2.16
C GLY A 31 -1.22 32.92 1.09
N PRO A 32 -1.00 33.27 -0.17
CA PRO A 32 -0.95 32.32 -1.25
C PRO A 32 0.39 31.56 -1.24
N GLU A 33 0.52 30.57 -0.38
CA GLU A 33 1.60 29.59 -0.45
C GLU A 33 1.27 28.61 -1.58
N HIS A 34 1.78 28.90 -2.77
CA HIS A 34 1.44 28.20 -4.02
C HIS A 34 1.58 26.68 -3.91
N ASP A 35 2.64 26.23 -3.28
CA ASP A 35 3.01 24.81 -3.24
C ASP A 35 2.25 24.00 -2.17
N GLU A 36 1.53 24.66 -1.25
CA GLU A 36 0.68 23.97 -0.26
C GLU A 36 -0.45 23.21 -0.95
N LEU A 37 -1.02 23.73 -2.03
CA LEU A 37 -2.04 23.01 -2.82
C LEU A 37 -1.46 21.72 -3.41
N LEU A 38 -0.26 21.79 -4.00
CA LEU A 38 0.43 20.59 -4.52
C LEU A 38 0.63 19.54 -3.42
N PHE A 39 1.08 19.96 -2.24
CA PHE A 39 1.29 19.09 -1.09
C PHE A 39 0.00 18.38 -0.68
N ILE A 40 -1.12 19.10 -0.58
CA ILE A 40 -2.44 18.55 -0.23
C ILE A 40 -2.88 17.52 -1.29
N VAL A 41 -2.85 17.91 -2.57
CA VAL A 41 -3.32 17.05 -3.68
C VAL A 41 -2.53 15.74 -3.75
N ILE A 42 -1.21 15.81 -3.63
CA ILE A 42 -0.36 14.60 -3.67
C ILE A 42 -0.69 13.65 -2.52
N HIS A 43 -0.85 14.14 -1.29
CA HIS A 43 -1.19 13.28 -0.15
C HIS A 43 -2.61 12.70 -0.28
N GLN A 44 -3.60 13.48 -0.71
CA GLN A 44 -4.95 12.98 -0.99
C GLN A 44 -4.93 11.90 -2.09
N THR A 45 -4.12 12.08 -3.12
CA THR A 45 -3.99 11.09 -4.21
C THR A 45 -3.34 9.79 -3.69
N TYR A 46 -2.33 9.86 -2.82
CA TYR A 46 -1.78 8.67 -2.16
C TYR A 46 -2.85 7.93 -1.35
N GLU A 47 -3.64 8.64 -0.56
CA GLU A 47 -4.71 8.03 0.24
C GLU A 47 -5.79 7.36 -0.63
N LEU A 48 -6.14 7.94 -1.79
CA LEU A 48 -7.05 7.33 -2.77
C LEU A 48 -6.43 6.05 -3.40
N TRP A 49 -5.13 6.05 -3.68
CA TRP A 49 -4.44 4.85 -4.15
C TRP A 49 -4.33 3.78 -3.06
N PHE A 50 -4.07 4.14 -1.81
CA PHE A 50 -4.05 3.17 -0.71
C PHE A 50 -5.42 2.53 -0.52
N LYS A 51 -6.50 3.29 -0.62
CA LYS A 51 -7.87 2.77 -0.62
C LYS A 51 -8.09 1.76 -1.75
N THR A 52 -7.62 2.07 -2.95
CA THR A 52 -7.72 1.19 -4.12
C THR A 52 -6.89 -0.07 -3.92
N LEU A 53 -5.65 0.05 -3.42
CA LEU A 53 -4.78 -1.10 -3.12
C LEU A 53 -5.41 -2.04 -2.11
N LEU A 54 -5.98 -1.52 -1.01
CA LEU A 54 -6.67 -2.33 0.00
C LEU A 54 -7.87 -3.09 -0.59
N HIS A 55 -8.63 -2.45 -1.47
CA HIS A 55 -9.74 -3.08 -2.19
C HIS A 55 -9.25 -4.22 -3.11
N GLU A 56 -8.20 -3.99 -3.90
CA GLU A 56 -7.65 -5.00 -4.81
C GLU A 56 -6.95 -6.14 -4.04
N LEU A 57 -6.31 -5.86 -2.90
CA LEU A 57 -5.71 -6.88 -2.04
C LEU A 57 -6.77 -7.78 -1.41
N SER A 58 -7.90 -7.22 -0.97
CA SER A 58 -9.04 -8.03 -0.51
C SER A 58 -9.53 -8.96 -1.61
N ARG A 59 -9.66 -8.46 -2.84
CA ARG A 59 -10.04 -9.29 -3.99
C ARG A 59 -9.01 -10.36 -4.33
N ALA A 60 -7.72 -10.03 -4.29
CA ALA A 60 -6.66 -11.00 -4.52
C ALA A 60 -6.69 -12.14 -3.47
N ALA A 61 -6.88 -11.79 -2.19
CA ALA A 61 -7.01 -12.77 -1.11
C ALA A 61 -8.18 -13.74 -1.33
N GLU A 62 -9.37 -13.23 -1.71
CA GLU A 62 -10.53 -14.05 -2.05
C GLU A 62 -10.24 -15.01 -3.22
N LEU A 63 -9.61 -14.52 -4.28
CA LEU A 63 -9.28 -15.30 -5.46
C LEU A 63 -8.27 -16.42 -5.17
N LEU A 64 -7.26 -16.12 -4.36
CA LEU A 64 -6.30 -17.09 -3.87
C LEU A 64 -6.99 -18.15 -3.01
N HIS A 65 -7.85 -17.74 -2.08
CA HIS A 65 -8.57 -18.66 -1.21
C HIS A 65 -9.41 -19.71 -1.97
N VAL A 66 -9.98 -19.31 -3.12
CA VAL A 66 -10.80 -20.22 -3.96
C VAL A 66 -10.03 -20.81 -5.15
N GLY A 67 -8.71 -20.66 -5.22
CA GLY A 67 -7.85 -21.28 -6.23
C GLY A 67 -7.96 -20.68 -7.64
N ARG A 68 -8.47 -19.45 -7.81
CA ARG A 68 -8.63 -18.78 -9.13
C ARG A 68 -7.35 -18.09 -9.59
N SER A 69 -6.37 -18.86 -10.01
CA SER A 69 -5.02 -18.40 -10.38
C SER A 69 -5.02 -17.27 -11.41
N HIS A 70 -5.72 -17.43 -12.52
CA HIS A 70 -5.75 -16.45 -13.62
C HIS A 70 -6.25 -15.07 -13.17
N ASP A 71 -7.35 -15.04 -12.42
CA ASP A 71 -7.93 -13.80 -11.93
C ASP A 71 -7.07 -13.17 -10.82
N ALA A 72 -6.46 -14.01 -9.97
CA ALA A 72 -5.50 -13.56 -8.96
C ALA A 72 -4.30 -12.87 -9.62
N VAL A 73 -3.69 -13.47 -10.65
CA VAL A 73 -2.57 -12.90 -11.41
C VAL A 73 -2.95 -11.55 -12.03
N ALA A 74 -4.15 -11.43 -12.60
CA ALA A 74 -4.63 -10.17 -13.19
C ALA A 74 -4.80 -9.08 -12.11
N THR A 75 -5.37 -9.42 -10.94
CA THR A 75 -5.56 -8.51 -9.82
C THR A 75 -4.22 -8.07 -9.21
N LEU A 76 -3.30 -9.02 -8.96
CA LEU A 76 -1.95 -8.73 -8.48
C LEU A 76 -1.15 -7.88 -9.48
N GLY A 77 -1.34 -8.10 -10.78
CA GLY A 77 -0.76 -7.26 -11.83
C GLY A 77 -1.25 -5.81 -11.79
N ARG A 78 -2.52 -5.57 -11.42
CA ARG A 78 -3.06 -4.22 -11.20
C ARG A 78 -2.43 -3.58 -9.96
N ILE A 79 -2.32 -4.31 -8.85
CA ILE A 79 -1.66 -3.85 -7.61
C ILE A 79 -0.23 -3.40 -7.91
N ARG A 80 0.55 -4.23 -8.62
CA ARG A 80 1.90 -3.87 -9.08
C ARG A 80 1.92 -2.56 -9.88
N THR A 81 0.97 -2.39 -10.81
CA THR A 81 0.90 -1.18 -11.64
C THR A 81 0.59 0.06 -10.81
N ILE A 82 -0.26 -0.06 -9.78
CA ILE A 82 -0.54 1.03 -8.84
C ILE A 82 0.74 1.40 -8.07
N PHE A 83 1.53 0.43 -7.59
CA PHE A 83 2.81 0.73 -6.94
C PHE A 83 3.76 1.52 -7.85
N LYS A 84 3.85 1.20 -9.15
CA LYS A 84 4.64 1.99 -10.11
C LYS A 84 4.13 3.44 -10.22
N THR A 85 2.81 3.64 -10.17
CA THR A 85 2.21 4.97 -10.14
C THR A 85 2.58 5.72 -8.85
N LEU A 86 2.55 5.05 -7.69
CA LEU A 86 2.96 5.64 -6.42
C LEU A 86 4.43 6.06 -6.43
N VAL A 87 5.32 5.25 -7.01
CA VAL A 87 6.74 5.59 -7.18
C VAL A 87 6.89 6.82 -8.07
N SER A 88 6.21 6.87 -9.22
CA SER A 88 6.32 8.01 -10.14
C SER A 88 5.74 9.32 -9.59
N GLN A 89 4.75 9.25 -8.69
CA GLN A 89 4.20 10.46 -8.03
C GLN A 89 5.21 11.14 -7.11
N VAL A 90 6.21 10.42 -6.59
CA VAL A 90 7.30 11.02 -5.81
C VAL A 90 8.04 12.07 -6.63
N ASP A 91 8.21 11.86 -7.95
CA ASP A 91 8.88 12.81 -8.84
C ASP A 91 8.19 14.17 -8.85
N ILE A 92 6.85 14.19 -8.79
CA ILE A 92 6.09 15.44 -8.72
C ILE A 92 6.34 16.15 -7.40
N LEU A 93 6.32 15.44 -6.28
CA LEU A 93 6.57 16.03 -4.96
C LEU A 93 8.01 16.55 -4.84
N GLU A 94 8.98 15.89 -5.46
CA GLU A 94 10.40 16.29 -5.49
C GLU A 94 10.66 17.57 -6.32
N THR A 95 9.68 18.06 -7.07
CA THR A 95 9.78 19.39 -7.72
C THR A 95 9.71 20.53 -6.70
N MET A 96 9.14 20.29 -5.52
CA MET A 96 9.07 21.23 -4.43
C MET A 96 10.43 21.35 -3.72
N THR A 97 10.99 22.56 -3.70
CA THR A 97 12.27 22.82 -3.02
C THR A 97 12.11 22.89 -1.49
N PRO A 98 13.19 22.68 -0.71
CA PRO A 98 13.17 22.86 0.74
C PRO A 98 12.68 24.25 1.19
N LEU A 99 12.98 25.30 0.42
CA LEU A 99 12.54 26.67 0.73
C LEU A 99 11.03 26.82 0.54
N GLN A 100 10.49 26.30 -0.56
CA GLN A 100 9.04 26.30 -0.82
C GLN A 100 8.29 25.51 0.25
N PHE A 101 8.74 24.30 0.58
CA PHE A 101 8.14 23.53 1.67
C PHE A 101 8.22 24.26 3.02
N GLY A 102 9.32 24.97 3.27
CA GLY A 102 9.54 25.76 4.48
C GLY A 102 8.51 26.86 4.70
N THR A 103 7.89 27.41 3.63
CA THR A 103 6.93 28.53 3.74
C THR A 103 5.64 28.14 4.47
N PHE A 104 5.21 26.88 4.40
CA PHE A 104 3.96 26.41 5.02
C PHE A 104 4.16 25.27 6.03
N ARG A 105 5.38 24.72 6.15
CA ARG A 105 5.66 23.58 7.03
C ARG A 105 5.18 23.78 8.46
N ASP A 106 5.41 24.95 9.03
CA ASP A 106 5.06 25.25 10.43
C ASP A 106 3.55 25.28 10.67
N ARG A 107 2.74 25.33 9.61
CA ARG A 107 1.27 25.31 9.66
C ARG A 107 0.68 23.89 9.55
N LEU A 108 1.53 22.92 9.27
CA LEU A 108 1.12 21.50 9.25
C LEU A 108 0.94 20.94 10.67
N ASP A 109 1.35 21.66 11.70
CA ASP A 109 1.31 21.24 13.10
C ASP A 109 1.93 19.84 13.27
N ALA A 110 1.13 18.89 13.79
CA ALA A 110 1.50 17.49 13.92
C ALA A 110 1.13 16.63 12.69
N ALA A 111 0.55 17.21 11.63
CA ALA A 111 0.14 16.43 10.45
C ALA A 111 1.36 15.85 9.73
N SER A 112 1.38 14.53 9.59
CA SER A 112 2.47 13.79 8.99
C SER A 112 1.95 12.55 8.28
N GLY A 113 2.56 12.18 7.15
CA GLY A 113 2.27 10.92 6.46
C GLY A 113 2.50 9.67 7.33
N PHE A 114 3.25 9.80 8.43
CA PHE A 114 3.39 8.75 9.45
C PHE A 114 2.05 8.35 10.07
N GLN A 115 1.06 9.24 10.07
CA GLN A 115 -0.29 9.05 10.61
C GLN A 115 -1.27 8.46 9.57
N SER A 116 -0.83 8.07 8.38
CA SER A 116 -1.70 7.40 7.41
C SER A 116 -2.12 6.02 7.92
N ALA A 117 -3.35 5.90 8.42
CA ALA A 117 -3.91 4.63 8.85
C ALA A 117 -4.07 3.66 7.68
N GLN A 118 -4.40 4.15 6.47
CA GLN A 118 -4.52 3.29 5.30
C GLN A 118 -3.17 2.69 4.89
N PHE A 119 -2.09 3.44 4.98
CA PHE A 119 -0.76 2.89 4.70
C PHE A 119 -0.35 1.84 5.74
N ARG A 120 -0.65 2.06 7.03
CA ARG A 120 -0.41 1.05 8.07
C ARG A 120 -1.24 -0.21 7.85
N GLU A 121 -2.52 -0.06 7.50
CA GLU A 121 -3.36 -1.20 7.13
C GLU A 121 -2.81 -1.96 5.93
N LEU A 122 -2.31 -1.26 4.90
CA LEU A 122 -1.67 -1.86 3.73
C LEU A 122 -0.46 -2.72 4.14
N GLU A 123 0.40 -2.22 5.02
CA GLU A 123 1.55 -2.98 5.55
C GLU A 123 1.09 -4.24 6.30
N ILE A 124 0.05 -4.15 7.14
CA ILE A 124 -0.53 -5.28 7.90
C ILE A 124 -1.11 -6.33 6.95
N VAL A 125 -1.89 -5.91 5.96
CA VAL A 125 -2.52 -6.81 4.97
C VAL A 125 -1.48 -7.52 4.11
N LEU A 126 -0.36 -6.88 3.79
CA LEU A 126 0.76 -7.49 3.08
C LEU A 126 1.57 -8.48 3.96
N GLY A 127 1.48 -8.39 5.29
CA GLY A 127 2.14 -9.33 6.20
C GLY A 127 3.06 -8.69 7.24
N ARG A 128 3.29 -7.38 7.18
CA ARG A 128 4.08 -6.69 8.20
C ARG A 128 3.23 -6.39 9.43
N ARG A 129 3.26 -7.30 10.40
CA ARG A 129 2.53 -7.19 11.66
C ARG A 129 3.44 -6.68 12.76
N ASP A 130 3.39 -5.39 12.98
CA ASP A 130 4.14 -4.72 14.04
C ASP A 130 3.12 -4.02 14.96
N ASP A 131 3.03 -4.44 16.23
CA ASP A 131 2.14 -3.84 17.23
C ASP A 131 2.47 -2.34 17.44
N ALA A 132 3.69 -1.92 17.12
CA ALA A 132 4.06 -0.51 17.09
C ALA A 132 3.22 0.32 16.10
N ALA A 133 2.61 -0.32 15.10
CA ALA A 133 1.69 0.37 14.18
C ALA A 133 0.48 0.96 14.91
N LEU A 134 -0.04 0.29 15.96
CA LEU A 134 -1.16 0.78 16.76
C LEU A 134 -0.77 1.92 17.73
N ALA A 135 0.47 1.92 18.18
CA ALA A 135 0.94 2.89 19.20
C ALA A 135 0.87 4.35 18.75
N SER A 136 0.77 4.59 17.43
CA SER A 136 0.66 5.93 16.85
C SER A 136 -0.78 6.46 16.80
N PHE A 137 -1.77 5.64 17.16
CA PHE A 137 -3.19 6.00 17.10
C PHE A 137 -3.83 5.90 18.49
N LEU A 138 -4.73 6.83 18.78
CA LEU A 138 -5.43 6.85 20.07
C LEU A 138 -6.33 5.61 20.21
N PRO A 139 -6.24 4.85 21.31
CA PRO A 139 -7.16 3.75 21.57
C PRO A 139 -8.62 4.19 21.49
N GLY A 140 -9.45 3.45 20.71
CA GLY A 140 -10.85 3.77 20.47
C GLY A 140 -11.08 4.81 19.37
N SER A 141 -10.03 5.29 18.68
CA SER A 141 -10.24 6.06 17.45
C SER A 141 -10.63 5.15 16.29
N PRO A 142 -11.35 5.66 15.26
CA PRO A 142 -11.69 4.87 14.07
C PRO A 142 -10.48 4.23 13.38
N GLU A 143 -9.35 4.94 13.37
CA GLU A 143 -8.09 4.47 12.79
C GLU A 143 -7.51 3.30 13.61
N HIS A 144 -7.46 3.43 14.94
CA HIS A 144 -6.99 2.38 15.84
C HIS A 144 -7.85 1.12 15.70
N ASP A 145 -9.18 1.27 15.72
CA ASP A 145 -10.12 0.14 15.61
C ASP A 145 -9.98 -0.56 14.25
N ARG A 146 -9.82 0.21 13.17
CA ARG A 146 -9.57 -0.31 11.82
C ARG A 146 -8.30 -1.16 11.76
N LEU A 147 -7.19 -0.68 12.31
CA LEU A 147 -5.92 -1.40 12.33
C LEU A 147 -5.98 -2.62 13.25
N SER A 148 -6.66 -2.52 14.40
CA SER A 148 -6.88 -3.66 15.29
C SER A 148 -7.62 -4.79 14.60
N VAL A 149 -8.67 -4.47 13.82
CA VAL A 149 -9.39 -5.45 13.01
C VAL A 149 -8.50 -6.05 11.92
N ALA A 150 -7.67 -5.24 11.25
CA ALA A 150 -6.74 -5.75 10.22
C ALA A 150 -5.73 -6.74 10.80
N LEU A 151 -5.24 -6.52 12.01
CA LEU A 151 -4.30 -7.42 12.70
C LEU A 151 -4.92 -8.80 13.05
N THR A 152 -6.24 -8.91 13.19
CA THR A 152 -6.91 -10.19 13.47
C THR A 152 -7.18 -11.04 12.22
N ARG A 153 -7.12 -10.44 11.04
CA ARG A 153 -7.42 -11.12 9.76
C ARG A 153 -6.17 -11.80 9.18
N PRO A 154 -6.33 -12.89 8.42
CA PRO A 154 -5.22 -13.43 7.64
C PRO A 154 -4.62 -12.37 6.69
N HIS A 155 -3.29 -12.33 6.60
CA HIS A 155 -2.58 -11.48 5.65
C HIS A 155 -2.38 -12.19 4.29
N LEU A 156 -1.95 -11.45 3.27
CA LEU A 156 -1.87 -11.95 1.89
C LEU A 156 -1.00 -13.21 1.77
N TRP A 157 0.10 -13.31 2.52
CA TRP A 157 0.95 -14.52 2.52
C TRP A 157 0.20 -15.75 3.05
N GLN A 158 -0.61 -15.63 4.10
CA GLN A 158 -1.42 -16.75 4.60
C GLN A 158 -2.44 -17.22 3.55
N HIS A 159 -3.10 -16.30 2.85
CA HIS A 159 -3.96 -16.67 1.71
C HIS A 159 -3.18 -17.34 0.57
N THR A 160 -1.92 -16.95 0.36
CA THR A 160 -1.04 -17.61 -0.61
C THR A 160 -0.67 -19.02 -0.17
N LEU A 161 -0.38 -19.26 1.11
CA LEU A 161 -0.13 -20.60 1.63
C LEU A 161 -1.37 -21.50 1.49
N THR A 162 -2.57 -20.99 1.79
CA THR A 162 -3.83 -21.70 1.54
C THR A 162 -3.96 -22.06 0.05
N TYR A 163 -3.68 -21.13 -0.86
CA TYR A 163 -3.69 -21.36 -2.30
C TYR A 163 -2.71 -22.46 -2.71
N LEU A 164 -1.48 -22.44 -2.21
CA LEU A 164 -0.47 -23.48 -2.51
C LEU A 164 -0.88 -24.85 -1.97
N ALA A 165 -1.48 -24.89 -0.77
CA ALA A 165 -2.00 -26.13 -0.19
C ALA A 165 -3.11 -26.75 -1.05
N LEU A 166 -4.05 -25.96 -1.56
CA LEU A 166 -5.10 -26.41 -2.48
C LEU A 166 -4.51 -27.01 -3.76
N ARG A 167 -3.48 -26.40 -4.34
CA ARG A 167 -2.86 -26.84 -5.60
C ARG A 167 -1.98 -28.08 -5.45
N SER A 168 -1.36 -28.26 -4.29
CA SER A 168 -0.48 -29.39 -4.01
C SER A 168 -1.19 -30.57 -3.34
N ASN A 169 -2.52 -30.48 -3.09
CA ASN A 169 -3.26 -31.42 -2.26
C ASN A 169 -2.59 -31.69 -0.89
N SER A 170 -1.91 -30.69 -0.35
CA SER A 170 -1.23 -30.78 0.94
C SER A 170 -2.17 -30.39 2.10
N SER A 171 -1.85 -30.82 3.31
CA SER A 171 -2.47 -30.30 4.53
C SER A 171 -2.19 -28.79 4.67
N ALA A 172 -2.97 -28.10 5.50
CA ALA A 172 -2.81 -26.66 5.74
C ALA A 172 -1.35 -26.29 6.02
N LEU A 173 -0.83 -25.32 5.25
CA LEU A 173 0.55 -24.82 5.36
C LEU A 173 0.67 -23.63 6.31
N GLU A 174 -0.43 -23.12 6.82
CA GLU A 174 -0.47 -21.92 7.68
C GLU A 174 0.24 -22.15 9.01
N GLU A 175 0.26 -23.39 9.50
CA GLU A 175 0.94 -23.82 10.72
C GLU A 175 2.23 -24.62 10.43
N ALA A 176 2.62 -24.73 9.15
CA ALA A 176 3.80 -25.48 8.76
C ALA A 176 5.09 -24.75 9.18
N ASP A 177 6.13 -25.52 9.46
CA ASP A 177 7.45 -24.95 9.68
C ASP A 177 8.03 -24.33 8.39
N SER A 178 9.07 -23.54 8.55
CA SER A 178 9.70 -22.83 7.44
C SER A 178 10.28 -23.75 6.36
N ALA A 179 10.67 -24.97 6.71
CA ALA A 179 11.20 -25.95 5.78
C ALA A 179 10.09 -26.53 4.89
N ALA A 180 8.94 -26.90 5.47
CA ALA A 180 7.78 -27.39 4.72
C ALA A 180 7.23 -26.30 3.78
N VAL A 181 7.14 -25.05 4.23
CA VAL A 181 6.75 -23.92 3.38
C VAL A 181 7.72 -23.75 2.21
N ARG A 182 9.03 -23.79 2.46
CA ARG A 182 10.08 -23.71 1.43
C ARG A 182 9.94 -24.80 0.38
N ASP A 183 9.75 -26.07 0.80
CA ASP A 183 9.63 -27.20 -0.10
C ASP A 183 8.40 -27.06 -1.02
N VAL A 184 7.25 -26.62 -0.48
CA VAL A 184 6.05 -26.38 -1.28
C VAL A 184 6.23 -25.22 -2.25
N VAL A 185 6.88 -24.14 -1.85
CA VAL A 185 7.19 -23.00 -2.73
C VAL A 185 8.13 -23.45 -3.85
N LEU A 186 9.21 -24.21 -3.55
CA LEU A 186 10.12 -24.77 -4.57
C LEU A 186 9.38 -25.70 -5.53
N ASN A 187 8.53 -26.57 -5.00
CA ASN A 187 7.73 -27.45 -5.85
C ASN A 187 6.78 -26.67 -6.78
N ALA A 188 6.14 -25.62 -6.26
CA ALA A 188 5.28 -24.74 -7.07
C ALA A 188 6.08 -24.12 -8.23
N TYR A 189 7.25 -23.55 -7.97
CA TYR A 189 8.11 -22.98 -9.01
C TYR A 189 8.53 -24.01 -10.07
N ARG A 190 8.85 -25.23 -9.68
CA ARG A 190 9.37 -26.27 -10.58
C ARG A 190 8.29 -26.97 -11.38
N ASN A 191 7.11 -27.16 -10.81
CA ASN A 191 6.12 -28.12 -11.32
C ASN A 191 4.72 -27.51 -11.58
N ASP A 192 4.46 -26.25 -11.16
CA ASP A 192 3.17 -25.58 -11.33
C ASP A 192 3.35 -24.14 -11.90
N PRO A 193 3.31 -24.00 -13.24
CA PRO A 193 3.51 -22.69 -13.89
C PRO A 193 2.51 -21.61 -13.48
N GLU A 194 1.27 -21.98 -13.15
CA GLU A 194 0.27 -21.00 -12.69
C GLU A 194 0.59 -20.51 -11.27
N ALA A 195 0.96 -21.43 -10.37
CA ALA A 195 1.37 -21.05 -9.03
C ALA A 195 2.67 -20.24 -9.06
N ALA A 196 3.65 -20.62 -9.87
CA ALA A 196 4.87 -19.86 -10.06
C ALA A 196 4.59 -18.43 -10.52
N LEU A 197 3.62 -18.23 -11.43
CA LEU A 197 3.24 -16.89 -11.89
C LEU A 197 2.58 -16.05 -10.78
N VAL A 198 1.77 -16.66 -9.91
CA VAL A 198 1.20 -15.99 -8.72
C VAL A 198 2.32 -15.54 -7.79
N LEU A 199 3.28 -16.44 -7.50
CA LEU A 199 4.42 -16.13 -6.61
C LEU A 199 5.30 -15.01 -7.18
N GLU A 200 5.57 -14.99 -8.49
CA GLU A 200 6.31 -13.90 -9.15
C GLU A 200 5.56 -12.56 -9.06
N ARG A 201 4.22 -12.56 -9.14
CA ARG A 201 3.45 -11.32 -8.92
C ARG A 201 3.57 -10.79 -7.49
N LEU A 202 3.67 -11.67 -6.51
CA LEU A 202 3.92 -11.23 -5.12
C LEU A 202 5.33 -10.63 -4.96
N VAL A 203 6.34 -11.22 -5.61
CA VAL A 203 7.70 -10.64 -5.65
C VAL A 203 7.70 -9.26 -6.30
N ASP A 204 7.02 -9.11 -7.45
CA ASP A 204 6.84 -7.80 -8.12
C ASP A 204 6.21 -6.74 -7.19
N ILE A 205 5.25 -7.14 -6.34
CA ILE A 205 4.57 -6.24 -5.39
C ILE A 205 5.53 -5.86 -4.26
N ASP A 206 6.26 -6.83 -3.71
CA ASP A 206 7.24 -6.58 -2.64
C ASP A 206 8.36 -5.64 -3.13
N GLU A 207 8.89 -5.89 -4.33
CA GLU A 207 9.88 -5.00 -4.97
C GLU A 207 9.32 -3.59 -5.14
N GLY A 208 8.09 -3.46 -5.65
CA GLY A 208 7.44 -2.15 -5.83
C GLY A 208 7.23 -1.39 -4.53
N LEU A 209 6.90 -2.09 -3.43
CA LEU A 209 6.79 -1.48 -2.11
C LEU A 209 8.16 -1.01 -1.58
N GLN A 210 9.21 -1.81 -1.77
CA GLN A 210 10.57 -1.47 -1.34
C GLN A 210 11.11 -0.28 -2.16
N GLU A 211 10.85 -0.25 -3.48
CA GLU A 211 11.19 0.89 -4.34
C GLU A 211 10.49 2.16 -3.88
N TRP A 212 9.18 2.09 -3.59
CA TRP A 212 8.43 3.23 -3.06
C TRP A 212 9.01 3.72 -1.73
N ARG A 213 9.34 2.82 -0.79
CA ARG A 213 9.97 3.19 0.48
C ARG A 213 11.30 3.89 0.27
N TYR A 214 12.15 3.37 -0.61
CA TYR A 214 13.44 3.98 -0.93
C TYR A 214 13.26 5.40 -1.50
N ARG A 215 12.38 5.58 -2.49
CA ARG A 215 12.09 6.88 -3.08
C ARG A 215 11.53 7.86 -2.04
N HIS A 216 10.65 7.38 -1.17
CA HIS A 216 10.10 8.19 -0.10
C HIS A 216 11.17 8.66 0.90
N VAL A 217 12.10 7.79 1.32
CA VAL A 217 13.25 8.18 2.15
C VAL A 217 14.06 9.29 1.46
N LYS A 218 14.40 9.12 0.18
CA LYS A 218 15.19 10.09 -0.57
C LYS A 218 14.46 11.43 -0.74
N MET A 219 13.18 11.40 -0.97
CA MET A 219 12.34 12.61 -1.03
C MET A 219 12.35 13.36 0.31
N VAL A 220 12.19 12.64 1.44
CA VAL A 220 12.22 13.24 2.77
C VAL A 220 13.61 13.84 3.07
N GLU A 221 14.70 13.10 2.81
CA GLU A 221 16.07 13.62 2.96
C GLU A 221 16.31 14.88 2.12
N ARG A 222 15.82 14.88 0.88
CA ARG A 222 15.93 16.02 -0.04
C ARG A 222 15.16 17.25 0.43
N THR A 223 13.99 17.05 1.06
CA THR A 223 13.08 18.13 1.45
C THR A 223 13.40 18.72 2.81
N ILE A 224 13.66 17.89 3.82
CA ILE A 224 13.88 18.33 5.21
C ILE A 224 15.25 17.96 5.79
N GLY A 225 16.07 17.23 5.04
CA GLY A 225 17.36 16.74 5.52
C GLY A 225 17.19 15.76 6.70
N ARG A 226 17.98 15.98 7.74
CA ARG A 226 17.93 15.17 8.98
C ARG A 226 17.05 15.77 10.07
N LYS A 227 16.18 16.70 9.74
CA LYS A 227 15.25 17.30 10.71
C LYS A 227 14.17 16.27 11.09
N HIS A 228 13.63 16.42 12.31
CA HIS A 228 12.47 15.62 12.73
C HIS A 228 11.27 15.87 11.80
N GLY A 229 10.49 14.81 11.56
CA GLY A 229 9.22 14.91 10.86
C GLY A 229 8.21 15.73 11.67
N THR A 230 7.22 16.32 11.01
CA THR A 230 6.13 17.08 11.67
C THR A 230 5.33 16.24 12.65
N GLY A 231 5.23 14.90 12.45
CA GLY A 231 4.56 13.96 13.36
C GLY A 231 5.42 13.43 14.52
N GLY A 232 6.55 14.07 14.84
CA GLY A 232 7.41 13.70 15.98
C GLY A 232 8.31 12.47 15.74
N SER A 233 8.31 11.89 14.52
CA SER A 233 9.24 10.82 14.15
C SER A 233 10.66 11.36 13.97
N SER A 234 11.68 10.46 14.06
CA SER A 234 13.08 10.80 13.73
C SER A 234 13.29 11.09 12.22
N GLY A 235 12.19 11.27 11.45
CA GLY A 235 12.22 11.63 10.05
C GLY A 235 12.86 10.55 9.17
N ALA A 236 13.85 10.93 8.35
CA ALA A 236 14.52 10.03 7.41
C ALA A 236 15.18 8.82 8.08
N GLU A 237 15.67 8.94 9.32
CA GLU A 237 16.32 7.85 10.04
C GLU A 237 15.36 6.69 10.34
N TYR A 238 14.14 6.99 10.84
CA TYR A 238 13.09 5.98 11.03
C TYR A 238 12.75 5.29 9.71
N LEU A 239 12.53 6.08 8.66
CA LEU A 239 12.16 5.55 7.35
C LEU A 239 13.27 4.64 6.78
N THR A 240 14.54 5.03 6.95
CA THR A 240 15.70 4.21 6.54
C THR A 240 15.70 2.84 7.22
N SER A 241 15.29 2.74 8.48
CA SER A 241 15.19 1.47 9.19
C SER A 241 14.16 0.49 8.59
N THR A 242 13.26 0.97 7.75
CA THR A 242 12.24 0.16 7.07
C THR A 242 12.69 -0.36 5.69
N LEU A 243 13.83 0.13 5.18
CA LEU A 243 14.38 -0.32 3.90
C LEU A 243 14.90 -1.78 4.00
N PHE A 244 14.93 -2.45 2.86
CA PHE A 244 15.41 -3.84 2.72
C PHE A 244 14.70 -4.85 3.64
N ARG A 245 13.48 -4.57 4.04
CA ARG A 245 12.61 -5.47 4.79
C ARG A 245 11.47 -5.94 3.90
N PRO A 246 11.62 -7.09 3.22
CA PRO A 246 10.59 -7.64 2.37
C PRO A 246 9.34 -8.00 3.19
N VAL A 247 8.18 -7.98 2.54
CA VAL A 247 6.91 -8.44 3.13
C VAL A 247 6.68 -9.94 2.88
N PHE A 248 7.39 -10.53 1.90
CA PHE A 248 7.38 -11.96 1.58
C PHE A 248 8.80 -12.54 1.63
N PRO A 249 9.48 -12.58 2.80
CA PRO A 249 10.88 -13.01 2.91
C PRO A 249 11.10 -14.44 2.41
N GLU A 250 10.11 -15.32 2.51
CA GLU A 250 10.17 -16.70 2.05
C GLU A 250 10.43 -16.77 0.54
N LEU A 251 9.79 -15.88 -0.24
CA LEU A 251 9.96 -15.83 -1.69
C LEU A 251 11.36 -15.37 -2.11
N TRP A 252 12.00 -14.52 -1.31
CA TRP A 252 13.37 -14.10 -1.55
C TRP A 252 14.39 -15.16 -1.14
N ASN A 253 14.15 -15.82 -0.01
CA ASN A 253 15.04 -16.84 0.53
C ASN A 253 15.12 -18.08 -0.38
N VAL A 254 13.99 -18.52 -0.92
CA VAL A 254 13.91 -19.72 -1.77
C VAL A 254 14.74 -19.61 -3.06
N ARG A 255 15.09 -18.38 -3.49
CA ARG A 255 15.91 -18.16 -4.70
C ARG A 255 17.31 -18.72 -4.61
N ASN A 256 17.81 -18.98 -3.41
CA ASN A 256 19.11 -19.63 -3.22
C ASN A 256 19.07 -21.15 -3.51
N ASP A 257 17.91 -21.71 -3.79
CA ASP A 257 17.67 -23.16 -3.91
C ASP A 257 17.28 -23.61 -5.32
N PHE A 258 17.28 -22.69 -6.28
CA PHE A 258 17.01 -22.96 -7.69
C PHE A 258 18.22 -23.56 -8.41
#